data_41b3d5f7dbe2e19411282f5c08c7f7ca
#
_entry.id   41b3d5f7dbe2e19411282f5c08c7f7ca
#
_cell.length_a   1.000
_cell.length_b   1.000
_cell.length_c   1.000
_cell.angle_alpha   90.00
_cell.angle_beta   90.00
_cell.angle_gamma   90.00
#
_symmetry.space_group_name_H-M   'P 1'
#
loop_
_entity.id
_entity.type
_entity.pdbx_description
1 polymer ?
#
loop_
_entity_poly.entity_id
_entity_poly.type
_entity_poly.pdbx_seq_one_letter_code
_entity_poly.pdbx_strand_id
1 'polypeptide(L)'
;MRKTFLTVALALCVGSVAQAGGYLTNTNQSVSFLRNPAQDATIGIAGAYANPAGLGFMRTGWHLGFDLQSAYQTRSDKAYFPAFALGEVNGVKNATDGYKTFEGKAKAPVIPSFDLARVGERWFASFHFGITGGGGKCKFNDGLPSFESQVAMLPVLVGAIAPGAVTGYTMDTHMQGRQYYFGGQFGVGYKITPNFNASIGGRVVYAQCNYYGYVRNISLNTAQGTTVPATKFFESQQMPDFAALVSDKELNCDQNGWGFTPIISADWKIGKLNLAAKYEFKTKLRLKNQAGVNTSGLSEYDDGKKVKADIPAILSIGARYSLLDNVRLNAGFHYYFDKQATQHNNKHNYLTNGGWEVLAGAEVDVTKRWTVSAGWQTTNYGLGKNSQFISDMSFVTNSNSVGVGARFQLRKKVALNIAYFKTIYKHYKRQHDDFYNIKGTFGGMLNPLAQQLTAGAQQIGQALQQPNLSEAQRLAYQTRLAEIRTELGAAQKIQTGLGGYKSSGSENFHRTNDVFGLGLEIDF
;
A
#
# COMPACT_ATOMS: atom_id res chain seq x y z
N MET A 1 -10.33 -15.76 32.51
CA MET A 1 -10.97 -16.19 31.27
C MET A 1 -11.74 -15.08 30.51
N ARG A 2 -11.61 -13.78 30.89
CA ARG A 2 -12.34 -12.65 30.25
C ARG A 2 -11.59 -11.94 29.10
N LYS A 3 -10.35 -12.31 28.78
CA LYS A 3 -9.49 -11.55 27.84
C LYS A 3 -9.31 -12.17 26.45
N THR A 4 -9.82 -13.38 26.20
CA THR A 4 -9.51 -14.13 24.96
C THR A 4 -10.63 -14.07 23.91
N PHE A 5 -11.82 -13.58 24.22
CA PHE A 5 -12.98 -13.64 23.32
C PHE A 5 -13.35 -12.30 22.64
N LEU A 6 -12.79 -11.18 23.10
CA LEU A 6 -13.03 -9.87 22.45
C LEU A 6 -12.23 -9.68 21.14
N THR A 7 -11.33 -10.60 20.83
CA THR A 7 -10.35 -10.43 19.72
C THR A 7 -10.88 -10.85 18.36
N VAL A 8 -12.04 -11.46 18.26
CA VAL A 8 -12.58 -11.97 16.98
C VAL A 8 -13.52 -10.97 16.29
N ALA A 9 -14.05 -10.03 17.00
CA ALA A 9 -15.27 -9.33 16.59
C ALA A 9 -15.11 -8.16 15.62
N LEU A 10 -13.93 -7.56 15.48
CA LEU A 10 -13.68 -6.50 14.47
C LEU A 10 -12.30 -6.65 13.80
N ALA A 11 -11.66 -7.81 13.92
CA ALA A 11 -10.49 -8.19 13.14
C ALA A 11 -10.71 -8.09 11.62
N LEU A 12 -11.87 -7.67 11.19
CA LEU A 12 -12.37 -7.79 9.84
C LEU A 12 -12.56 -6.48 9.11
N CYS A 13 -12.48 -5.35 9.81
CA CYS A 13 -12.49 -4.05 9.13
C CYS A 13 -11.21 -3.76 8.33
N VAL A 14 -10.17 -4.59 8.44
CA VAL A 14 -8.91 -4.39 7.71
C VAL A 14 -8.33 -5.72 7.22
N GLY A 15 -9.17 -6.49 6.57
CA GLY A 15 -8.78 -7.79 5.99
C GLY A 15 -7.80 -7.73 4.82
N SER A 16 -7.23 -6.57 4.52
CA SER A 16 -6.20 -6.46 3.49
C SER A 16 -5.25 -5.32 3.80
N VAL A 17 -4.35 -5.57 4.74
CA VAL A 17 -3.26 -4.67 4.99
C VAL A 17 -2.43 -4.51 3.73
N ALA A 18 -2.41 -3.30 3.22
CA ALA A 18 -1.48 -2.88 2.22
C ALA A 18 -0.06 -2.96 2.76
N GLN A 19 0.54 -4.10 2.64
CA GLN A 19 1.99 -4.18 2.74
C GLN A 19 2.61 -3.86 1.40
N ALA A 20 3.24 -2.74 1.39
CA ALA A 20 4.05 -2.25 0.33
C ALA A 20 5.41 -2.93 0.31
N GLY A 21 5.47 -4.13 -0.18
CA GLY A 21 6.71 -4.78 -0.55
C GLY A 21 6.58 -5.26 -1.99
N GLY A 22 7.58 -5.15 -2.79
CA GLY A 22 7.57 -5.56 -4.17
C GLY A 22 6.95 -4.55 -5.14
N TYR A 23 5.76 -4.12 -4.89
CA TYR A 23 5.04 -3.10 -5.68
C TYR A 23 5.45 -1.68 -5.38
N LEU A 24 6.36 -1.49 -4.46
CA LEU A 24 6.82 -0.19 -4.03
C LEU A 24 8.33 -0.03 -4.21
N THR A 25 8.93 -0.89 -5.01
CA THR A 25 10.30 -0.65 -5.48
C THR A 25 10.27 0.56 -6.41
N ASN A 26 11.00 1.58 -6.05
CA ASN A 26 11.09 2.81 -6.82
C ASN A 26 12.40 2.81 -7.61
N THR A 27 12.31 2.63 -8.92
CA THR A 27 13.44 2.71 -9.85
C THR A 27 13.74 4.15 -10.29
N ASN A 28 12.81 5.08 -10.04
CA ASN A 28 12.95 6.49 -10.31
C ASN A 28 13.82 7.17 -9.24
N GLN A 29 15.13 7.10 -9.37
CA GLN A 29 16.07 7.63 -8.37
C GLN A 29 16.78 8.92 -8.81
N SER A 30 16.53 9.41 -10.03
CA SER A 30 17.20 10.61 -10.56
C SER A 30 16.30 11.43 -11.47
N VAL A 31 16.63 12.70 -11.66
CA VAL A 31 15.97 13.56 -12.65
C VAL A 31 16.29 13.11 -14.08
N SER A 32 17.42 12.45 -14.28
CA SER A 32 17.74 11.80 -15.56
C SER A 32 16.74 10.71 -15.92
N PHE A 33 16.25 9.93 -14.94
CA PHE A 33 15.16 8.97 -15.14
C PHE A 33 13.85 9.68 -15.51
N LEU A 34 13.50 10.78 -14.82
CA LEU A 34 12.26 11.50 -15.11
C LEU A 34 12.19 12.00 -16.54
N ARG A 35 13.31 12.47 -17.11
CA ARG A 35 13.34 12.96 -18.49
C ARG A 35 13.46 11.84 -19.53
N ASN A 36 14.00 10.69 -19.15
CA ASN A 36 14.15 9.49 -19.99
C ASN A 36 14.27 8.25 -19.10
N PRO A 37 13.20 7.45 -18.91
CA PRO A 37 13.22 6.32 -17.95
C PRO A 37 14.15 5.17 -18.36
N ALA A 38 14.51 5.02 -19.63
CA ALA A 38 15.40 3.97 -20.11
C ALA A 38 16.88 4.28 -19.76
N GLN A 39 17.23 4.25 -18.46
CA GLN A 39 18.56 4.60 -17.95
C GLN A 39 19.52 3.42 -17.82
N ASP A 40 19.05 2.17 -18.02
CA ASP A 40 19.80 0.96 -17.66
C ASP A 40 21.15 0.81 -18.38
N ALA A 41 21.30 1.34 -19.60
CA ALA A 41 22.56 1.38 -20.33
C ALA A 41 23.13 2.80 -20.50
N THR A 42 22.64 3.78 -19.73
CA THR A 42 23.14 5.15 -19.80
C THR A 42 24.45 5.30 -19.02
N ILE A 43 25.43 5.97 -19.61
CA ILE A 43 26.71 6.28 -18.98
C ILE A 43 26.61 7.70 -18.41
N GLY A 44 26.64 7.81 -17.08
CA GLY A 44 26.51 9.05 -16.34
C GLY A 44 26.41 8.80 -14.83
N ILE A 45 26.42 9.85 -14.01
CA ILE A 45 26.46 9.72 -12.54
C ILE A 45 25.20 9.04 -11.96
N ALA A 46 24.04 9.20 -12.58
CA ALA A 46 22.81 8.46 -12.22
C ALA A 46 22.96 6.92 -12.35
N GLY A 47 24.01 6.46 -13.05
CA GLY A 47 24.42 5.07 -13.09
C GLY A 47 24.82 4.52 -11.72
N ALA A 48 25.15 5.33 -10.73
CA ALA A 48 25.42 4.87 -9.38
C ALA A 48 24.25 4.01 -8.83
N TYR A 49 23.02 4.33 -9.23
CA TYR A 49 21.85 3.48 -9.00
C TYR A 49 21.51 2.58 -10.19
N ALA A 50 21.30 3.18 -11.37
CA ALA A 50 20.67 2.48 -12.50
C ALA A 50 21.60 1.48 -13.20
N ASN A 51 22.87 1.85 -13.42
CA ASN A 51 23.87 1.07 -14.16
C ASN A 51 25.27 1.18 -13.54
N PRO A 52 25.53 0.56 -12.37
CA PRO A 52 26.81 0.74 -11.68
C PRO A 52 28.03 0.36 -12.53
N ALA A 53 27.96 -0.67 -13.37
CA ALA A 53 29.07 -1.07 -14.24
C ALA A 53 29.37 -0.02 -15.33
N GLY A 54 28.36 0.72 -15.80
CA GLY A 54 28.51 1.79 -16.80
C GLY A 54 29.37 2.97 -16.33
N LEU A 55 29.50 3.16 -15.00
CA LEU A 55 30.36 4.20 -14.44
C LEU A 55 31.82 4.04 -14.87
N GLY A 56 32.28 2.81 -15.15
CA GLY A 56 33.61 2.54 -15.65
C GLY A 56 33.95 3.23 -16.98
N PHE A 57 32.95 3.62 -17.75
CA PHE A 57 33.14 4.36 -19.02
C PHE A 57 33.13 5.88 -18.83
N MET A 58 32.88 6.39 -17.62
CA MET A 58 33.00 7.81 -17.31
C MET A 58 34.48 8.23 -17.27
N ARG A 59 34.72 9.54 -17.34
CA ARG A 59 36.07 10.10 -17.19
C ARG A 59 36.64 9.78 -15.81
N THR A 60 37.94 9.60 -15.76
CA THR A 60 38.67 9.49 -14.47
C THR A 60 38.46 10.77 -13.66
N GLY A 61 38.10 10.63 -12.38
CA GLY A 61 37.81 11.75 -11.50
C GLY A 61 36.72 11.41 -10.49
N TRP A 62 36.30 12.42 -9.75
CA TRP A 62 35.11 12.38 -8.91
C TRP A 62 33.89 12.91 -9.67
N HIS A 63 32.77 12.29 -9.44
CA HIS A 63 31.48 12.66 -10.01
C HIS A 63 30.44 12.69 -8.91
N LEU A 64 29.61 13.72 -8.92
CA LEU A 64 28.57 13.94 -7.91
C LEU A 64 27.26 14.27 -8.64
N GLY A 65 26.17 13.66 -8.16
CA GLY A 65 24.81 13.96 -8.55
C GLY A 65 23.98 14.32 -7.32
N PHE A 66 23.14 15.32 -7.44
CA PHE A 66 22.15 15.69 -6.44
C PHE A 66 20.84 16.00 -7.14
N ASP A 67 19.79 15.25 -6.80
CA ASP A 67 18.49 15.40 -7.41
C ASP A 67 17.42 15.70 -6.36
N LEU A 68 16.49 16.58 -6.72
CA LEU A 68 15.28 16.89 -5.96
C LEU A 68 14.07 16.58 -6.83
N GLN A 69 13.15 15.80 -6.32
CA GLN A 69 11.88 15.50 -6.97
C GLN A 69 10.72 16.00 -6.11
N SER A 70 9.63 16.38 -6.76
CA SER A 70 8.36 16.74 -6.12
C SER A 70 7.24 15.92 -6.75
N ALA A 71 6.58 15.08 -5.96
CA ALA A 71 5.58 14.12 -6.43
C ALA A 71 4.19 14.42 -5.85
N TYR A 72 3.18 14.35 -6.72
CA TYR A 72 1.77 14.55 -6.40
C TYR A 72 0.98 13.36 -6.93
N GLN A 73 0.27 12.68 -6.04
CA GLN A 73 -0.50 11.48 -6.37
C GLN A 73 -1.91 11.58 -5.81
N THR A 74 -2.88 11.07 -6.58
CA THR A 74 -4.20 10.72 -6.07
C THR A 74 -4.41 9.22 -6.19
N ARG A 75 -5.17 8.67 -5.27
CA ARG A 75 -5.64 7.28 -5.28
C ARG A 75 -7.13 7.31 -4.99
N SER A 76 -7.96 6.88 -5.92
CA SER A 76 -9.40 6.85 -5.73
C SER A 76 -9.94 5.45 -5.97
N ASP A 77 -10.89 5.08 -5.14
CA ASP A 77 -11.72 3.91 -5.32
C ASP A 77 -13.19 4.34 -5.38
N LYS A 78 -13.81 4.18 -6.56
CA LYS A 78 -15.25 4.37 -6.70
C LYS A 78 -15.93 3.03 -6.41
N ALA A 79 -16.42 2.89 -5.19
CA ALA A 79 -17.08 1.70 -4.70
C ALA A 79 -18.60 1.78 -4.86
N TYR A 80 -19.22 0.63 -5.08
CA TYR A 80 -20.67 0.44 -5.02
C TYR A 80 -20.99 -0.61 -3.95
N PHE A 81 -21.83 -0.22 -3.01
CA PHE A 81 -22.42 -1.14 -2.04
C PHE A 81 -23.80 -0.59 -1.63
N PRO A 82 -24.88 -1.37 -1.73
CA PRO A 82 -26.23 -0.83 -1.53
C PRO A 82 -26.43 -0.13 -0.18
N ALA A 83 -25.81 -0.65 0.90
CA ALA A 83 -25.95 -0.10 2.24
C ALA A 83 -25.26 1.27 2.43
N PHE A 84 -24.36 1.70 1.55
CA PHE A 84 -23.79 3.05 1.59
C PHE A 84 -24.85 4.14 1.45
N ALA A 85 -25.93 3.85 0.75
CA ALA A 85 -27.07 4.79 0.59
C ALA A 85 -27.72 5.23 1.90
N LEU A 86 -27.48 4.49 3.00
CA LEU A 86 -28.08 4.76 4.32
C LEU A 86 -27.19 5.63 5.22
N GLY A 87 -26.02 6.05 4.75
CA GLY A 87 -24.96 6.59 5.60
C GLY A 87 -24.79 8.11 5.57
N GLU A 88 -24.24 8.60 6.68
CA GLU A 88 -23.62 9.91 6.81
C GLU A 88 -22.24 9.72 7.43
N VAL A 89 -21.19 10.15 6.74
CA VAL A 89 -19.79 9.93 7.14
C VAL A 89 -19.09 11.27 7.29
N ASN A 90 -18.46 11.52 8.44
CA ASN A 90 -17.81 12.79 8.77
C ASN A 90 -18.74 14.00 8.53
N GLY A 91 -20.04 13.87 8.84
CA GLY A 91 -21.05 14.91 8.66
C GLY A 91 -21.55 15.11 7.22
N VAL A 92 -21.17 14.22 6.28
CA VAL A 92 -21.59 14.29 4.88
C VAL A 92 -22.46 13.07 4.53
N LYS A 93 -23.69 13.34 4.07
CA LYS A 93 -24.60 12.27 3.59
C LYS A 93 -24.08 11.62 2.31
N ASN A 94 -24.11 10.31 2.29
CA ASN A 94 -23.80 9.54 1.08
C ASN A 94 -24.90 9.72 0.01
N ALA A 95 -24.54 9.46 -1.25
CA ALA A 95 -25.50 9.39 -2.34
C ALA A 95 -26.46 8.22 -2.16
N THR A 96 -27.72 8.40 -2.59
CA THR A 96 -28.79 7.41 -2.41
C THR A 96 -28.72 6.23 -3.39
N ASP A 97 -27.79 6.26 -4.34
CA ASP A 97 -27.58 5.21 -5.36
C ASP A 97 -26.60 4.11 -4.91
N GLY A 98 -26.04 4.22 -3.69
CA GLY A 98 -25.08 3.27 -3.15
C GLY A 98 -23.66 3.39 -3.69
N TYR A 99 -23.38 4.38 -4.55
CA TYR A 99 -22.03 4.69 -5.02
C TYR A 99 -21.35 5.71 -4.11
N LYS A 100 -20.08 5.46 -3.81
CA LYS A 100 -19.20 6.40 -3.09
C LYS A 100 -17.80 6.37 -3.65
N THR A 101 -17.16 7.54 -3.72
CA THR A 101 -15.75 7.66 -4.09
C THR A 101 -14.92 7.97 -2.86
N PHE A 102 -13.97 7.08 -2.56
CA PHE A 102 -12.99 7.24 -1.50
C PHE A 102 -11.69 7.74 -2.12
N GLU A 103 -11.23 8.94 -1.72
CA GLU A 103 -10.07 9.56 -2.34
C GLU A 103 -8.93 9.73 -1.34
N GLY A 104 -7.78 9.15 -1.68
CA GLY A 104 -6.51 9.32 -0.99
C GLY A 104 -5.60 10.30 -1.72
N LYS A 105 -5.03 11.27 -0.99
CA LYS A 105 -4.07 12.24 -1.54
C LYS A 105 -2.70 12.03 -0.93
N ALA A 106 -1.68 11.94 -1.79
CA ALA A 106 -0.29 11.87 -1.38
C ALA A 106 0.50 13.01 -2.01
N LYS A 107 1.20 13.78 -1.18
CA LYS A 107 2.06 14.88 -1.58
C LYS A 107 3.44 14.67 -0.96
N ALA A 108 4.46 14.64 -1.80
CA ALA A 108 5.86 14.60 -1.39
C ALA A 108 6.60 15.76 -2.07
N PRO A 109 6.60 16.95 -1.46
CA PRO A 109 7.13 18.16 -2.09
C PRO A 109 8.64 18.13 -2.30
N VAL A 110 9.35 17.32 -1.49
CA VAL A 110 10.81 17.16 -1.59
C VAL A 110 11.19 15.71 -1.39
N ILE A 111 11.74 15.11 -2.44
CA ILE A 111 12.31 13.76 -2.45
C ILE A 111 13.75 13.90 -2.92
N PRO A 112 14.74 13.92 -2.01
CA PRO A 112 16.14 14.04 -2.38
C PRO A 112 16.73 12.69 -2.78
N SER A 113 17.69 12.72 -3.71
CA SER A 113 18.63 11.63 -3.94
C SER A 113 20.04 12.17 -4.19
N PHE A 114 21.02 11.34 -3.91
CA PHE A 114 22.42 11.70 -3.95
C PHE A 114 23.22 10.57 -4.58
N ASP A 115 24.10 10.91 -5.52
CA ASP A 115 25.00 10.02 -6.22
C ASP A 115 26.45 10.50 -6.05
N LEU A 116 27.36 9.59 -5.79
CA LEU A 116 28.79 9.84 -5.74
C LEU A 116 29.52 8.71 -6.45
N ALA A 117 30.47 9.04 -7.30
CA ALA A 117 31.34 8.06 -7.92
C ALA A 117 32.79 8.54 -7.98
N ARG A 118 33.72 7.61 -7.81
CA ARG A 118 35.15 7.79 -8.08
C ARG A 118 35.56 6.84 -9.16
N VAL A 119 35.98 7.36 -10.29
CA VAL A 119 36.44 6.57 -11.45
C VAL A 119 37.94 6.68 -11.57
N GLY A 120 38.63 5.56 -11.44
CA GLY A 120 40.07 5.43 -11.65
C GLY A 120 40.42 4.84 -13.01
N GLU A 121 41.67 4.46 -13.20
CA GLU A 121 42.12 3.83 -14.46
C GLU A 121 41.50 2.45 -14.66
N ARG A 122 41.55 1.57 -13.66
CA ARG A 122 41.01 0.21 -13.70
C ARG A 122 39.85 -0.02 -12.74
N TRP A 123 39.81 0.68 -11.60
CA TRP A 123 38.80 0.53 -10.57
C TRP A 123 37.87 1.75 -10.53
N PHE A 124 36.63 1.51 -10.18
CA PHE A 124 35.68 2.56 -9.86
C PHE A 124 34.83 2.14 -8.67
N ALA A 125 34.36 3.12 -7.91
CA ALA A 125 33.46 2.92 -6.78
C ALA A 125 32.32 3.91 -6.86
N SER A 126 31.17 3.55 -6.33
CA SER A 126 29.98 4.40 -6.30
C SER A 126 29.20 4.27 -5.00
N PHE A 127 28.50 5.33 -4.71
CA PHE A 127 27.50 5.40 -3.66
C PHE A 127 26.27 6.12 -4.20
N HIS A 128 25.07 5.59 -3.86
CA HIS A 128 23.79 6.23 -4.08
C HIS A 128 22.99 6.23 -2.79
N PHE A 129 22.28 7.30 -2.51
CA PHE A 129 21.28 7.40 -1.45
C PHE A 129 19.98 7.95 -1.98
N GLY A 130 18.85 7.31 -1.65
CA GLY A 130 17.53 7.76 -2.06
C GLY A 130 16.40 6.97 -1.40
N ILE A 131 15.15 7.28 -1.78
CA ILE A 131 13.96 6.55 -1.35
C ILE A 131 13.70 5.44 -2.38
N THR A 132 14.24 4.26 -2.13
CA THR A 132 14.24 3.12 -3.07
C THR A 132 12.95 2.31 -3.06
N GLY A 133 11.99 2.69 -2.21
CA GLY A 133 10.69 2.04 -2.14
C GLY A 133 9.72 2.79 -1.23
N GLY A 134 8.50 2.33 -1.22
CA GLY A 134 7.43 2.96 -0.47
C GLY A 134 6.58 3.92 -1.30
N GLY A 135 5.35 4.16 -0.85
CA GLY A 135 4.36 4.99 -1.54
C GLY A 135 4.22 6.40 -0.99
N GLY A 136 5.14 6.86 -0.12
CA GLY A 136 5.03 8.12 0.58
C GLY A 136 3.92 8.12 1.64
N LYS A 137 3.37 9.31 1.93
CA LYS A 137 2.25 9.50 2.88
C LYS A 137 0.97 9.75 2.10
N CYS A 138 -0.01 8.86 2.24
CA CYS A 138 -1.34 8.99 1.65
C CYS A 138 -2.40 9.12 2.75
N LYS A 139 -3.35 10.06 2.58
CA LYS A 139 -4.44 10.31 3.51
C LYS A 139 -5.76 10.13 2.80
N PHE A 140 -6.65 9.34 3.42
CA PHE A 140 -8.05 9.16 3.05
C PHE A 140 -8.90 9.81 4.14
N ASN A 141 -9.37 11.01 3.90
CA ASN A 141 -10.12 11.77 4.91
C ASN A 141 -11.52 11.20 5.14
N ASP A 142 -12.09 10.57 4.12
CA ASP A 142 -13.42 9.96 4.18
C ASP A 142 -13.37 8.45 4.50
N GLY A 143 -12.23 7.99 5.02
CA GLY A 143 -11.99 6.58 5.33
C GLY A 143 -11.83 5.71 4.08
N LEU A 144 -12.21 4.46 4.21
CA LEU A 144 -12.05 3.43 3.19
C LEU A 144 -13.35 2.63 3.02
N PRO A 145 -13.60 2.04 1.83
CA PRO A 145 -14.75 1.14 1.62
C PRO A 145 -14.80 0.01 2.66
N SER A 146 -13.64 -0.58 3.00
CA SER A 146 -13.54 -1.64 4.00
C SER A 146 -13.97 -1.20 5.41
N PHE A 147 -13.77 0.08 5.77
CA PHE A 147 -14.17 0.63 7.05
C PHE A 147 -15.68 0.87 7.09
N GLU A 148 -16.19 1.55 6.07
CA GLU A 148 -17.58 1.96 6.04
C GLU A 148 -18.55 0.79 5.79
N SER A 149 -18.17 -0.20 4.97
CA SER A 149 -19.05 -1.31 4.62
C SER A 149 -19.54 -2.10 5.84
N GLN A 150 -18.72 -2.22 6.88
CA GLN A 150 -19.09 -2.91 8.12
C GLN A 150 -20.14 -2.12 8.90
N VAL A 151 -19.93 -0.80 9.03
CA VAL A 151 -20.88 0.08 9.74
C VAL A 151 -22.18 0.24 8.95
N ALA A 152 -22.07 0.33 7.62
CA ALA A 152 -23.22 0.41 6.70
C ALA A 152 -24.20 -0.76 6.84
N MET A 153 -23.71 -1.91 7.30
CA MET A 153 -24.58 -3.06 7.55
C MET A 153 -25.42 -2.96 8.83
N LEU A 154 -25.09 -2.08 9.77
CA LEU A 154 -25.81 -2.02 11.06
C LEU A 154 -27.31 -1.76 10.89
N PRO A 155 -27.78 -0.81 10.06
CA PRO A 155 -29.22 -0.63 9.83
C PRO A 155 -29.89 -1.90 9.24
N VAL A 156 -29.19 -2.63 8.38
CA VAL A 156 -29.68 -3.88 7.77
C VAL A 156 -29.81 -4.97 8.85
N LEU A 157 -28.81 -5.10 9.72
CA LEU A 157 -28.80 -6.10 10.79
C LEU A 157 -29.86 -5.79 11.84
N VAL A 158 -30.00 -4.50 12.22
CA VAL A 158 -31.08 -4.08 13.14
C VAL A 158 -32.44 -4.30 12.49
N GLY A 159 -32.58 -4.05 11.21
CA GLY A 159 -33.82 -4.34 10.47
C GLY A 159 -34.26 -5.81 10.53
N ALA A 160 -33.34 -6.74 10.69
CA ALA A 160 -33.66 -8.16 10.85
C ALA A 160 -34.28 -8.50 12.24
N ILE A 161 -33.91 -7.73 13.29
CA ILE A 161 -34.41 -7.93 14.67
C ILE A 161 -35.57 -6.98 15.02
N ALA A 162 -35.54 -5.75 14.51
CA ALA A 162 -36.52 -4.69 14.76
C ALA A 162 -36.81 -3.94 13.44
N PRO A 163 -37.69 -4.49 12.57
CA PRO A 163 -38.01 -3.88 11.28
C PRO A 163 -38.49 -2.44 11.41
N GLY A 164 -37.90 -1.52 10.64
CA GLY A 164 -38.26 -0.11 10.61
C GLY A 164 -37.76 0.72 11.80
N ALA A 165 -37.06 0.14 12.78
CA ALA A 165 -36.55 0.88 13.94
C ALA A 165 -35.41 1.85 13.58
N VAL A 166 -34.61 1.53 12.57
CA VAL A 166 -33.43 2.28 12.14
C VAL A 166 -33.50 2.54 10.63
N THR A 167 -33.19 3.79 10.24
CA THR A 167 -33.27 4.27 8.84
C THR A 167 -31.88 4.54 8.24
N GLY A 168 -30.83 4.62 9.08
CA GLY A 168 -29.49 4.91 8.59
C GLY A 168 -28.44 4.86 9.70
N TYR A 169 -27.22 5.23 9.35
CA TYR A 169 -26.07 5.29 10.26
C TYR A 169 -25.28 6.58 10.09
N THR A 170 -24.57 6.96 11.14
CA THR A 170 -23.52 7.98 11.08
C THR A 170 -22.24 7.43 11.66
N MET A 171 -21.11 7.91 11.17
CA MET A 171 -19.79 7.55 11.68
C MET A 171 -18.74 8.60 11.34
N ASP A 172 -17.67 8.65 12.14
CA ASP A 172 -16.45 9.36 11.80
C ASP A 172 -15.35 8.37 11.46
N THR A 173 -14.62 8.64 10.40
CA THR A 173 -13.56 7.76 9.94
C THR A 173 -12.42 8.51 9.27
N HIS A 174 -11.23 7.97 9.38
CA HIS A 174 -10.03 8.47 8.73
C HIS A 174 -9.04 7.33 8.53
N MET A 175 -8.25 7.39 7.45
CA MET A 175 -7.12 6.50 7.24
C MET A 175 -5.93 7.24 6.66
N GLN A 176 -4.75 6.96 7.21
CA GLN A 176 -3.47 7.45 6.72
C GLN A 176 -2.46 6.31 6.72
N GLY A 177 -1.78 6.12 5.58
CA GLY A 177 -0.61 5.26 5.46
C GLY A 177 0.62 6.08 5.10
N ARG A 178 1.76 5.76 5.68
CA ARG A 178 3.07 6.31 5.34
C ARG A 178 4.08 5.19 5.20
N GLN A 179 4.83 5.21 4.12
CA GLN A 179 5.85 4.20 3.86
C GLN A 179 7.03 4.82 3.14
N TYR A 180 8.22 4.72 3.74
CA TYR A 180 9.48 5.14 3.16
C TYR A 180 10.51 4.02 3.33
N TYR A 181 11.15 3.64 2.24
CA TYR A 181 12.27 2.70 2.23
C TYR A 181 13.51 3.48 1.78
N PHE A 182 14.29 3.93 2.75
CA PHE A 182 15.56 4.62 2.51
C PHE A 182 16.61 3.59 2.11
N GLY A 183 17.29 3.82 0.99
CA GLY A 183 18.31 2.92 0.46
C GLY A 183 19.65 3.63 0.33
N GLY A 184 20.68 3.07 0.96
CA GLY A 184 22.08 3.43 0.71
C GLY A 184 22.73 2.32 -0.12
N GLN A 185 22.96 2.56 -1.41
CA GLN A 185 23.61 1.60 -2.34
C GLN A 185 25.07 1.95 -2.50
N PHE A 186 25.92 0.95 -2.44
CA PHE A 186 27.35 1.08 -2.68
C PHE A 186 27.82 -0.01 -3.63
N GLY A 187 28.87 0.26 -4.38
CA GLY A 187 29.44 -0.69 -5.30
C GLY A 187 30.87 -0.38 -5.66
N VAL A 188 31.59 -1.42 -6.03
CA VAL A 188 32.89 -1.34 -6.64
C VAL A 188 32.88 -2.07 -7.95
N GLY A 189 33.60 -1.58 -8.94
CA GLY A 189 33.69 -2.18 -10.25
C GLY A 189 35.09 -2.17 -10.81
N TYR A 190 35.27 -2.96 -11.85
CA TYR A 190 36.53 -3.17 -12.52
C TYR A 190 36.34 -3.10 -14.03
N LYS A 191 37.24 -2.40 -14.71
CA LYS A 191 37.36 -2.34 -16.17
C LYS A 191 38.10 -3.58 -16.65
N ILE A 192 37.36 -4.63 -16.98
CA ILE A 192 37.92 -5.93 -17.38
C ILE A 192 38.65 -5.80 -18.74
N THR A 193 37.99 -5.09 -19.64
CA THR A 193 38.58 -4.68 -20.94
C THR A 193 38.23 -3.20 -21.19
N PRO A 194 38.82 -2.55 -22.21
CA PRO A 194 38.41 -1.19 -22.57
C PRO A 194 36.92 -1.03 -22.90
N ASN A 195 36.27 -2.12 -23.25
CA ASN A 195 34.87 -2.14 -23.70
C ASN A 195 33.93 -2.90 -22.77
N PHE A 196 34.43 -3.52 -21.70
CA PHE A 196 33.61 -4.32 -20.79
C PHE A 196 33.98 -4.07 -19.35
N ASN A 197 32.96 -3.70 -18.58
CA ASN A 197 33.04 -3.45 -17.14
C ASN A 197 32.10 -4.36 -16.36
N ALA A 198 32.48 -4.72 -15.16
CA ALA A 198 31.62 -5.41 -14.20
C ALA A 198 31.68 -4.71 -12.84
N SER A 199 30.59 -4.81 -12.08
CA SER A 199 30.56 -4.32 -10.71
C SER A 199 29.81 -5.25 -9.78
N ILE A 200 30.17 -5.19 -8.51
CA ILE A 200 29.52 -5.86 -7.39
C ILE A 200 29.27 -4.84 -6.29
N GLY A 201 28.16 -4.98 -5.61
CA GLY A 201 27.82 -4.07 -4.51
C GLY A 201 26.61 -4.55 -3.73
N GLY A 202 26.00 -3.64 -3.03
CA GLY A 202 24.79 -3.93 -2.28
C GLY A 202 24.07 -2.65 -1.85
N ARG A 203 22.85 -2.84 -1.41
CA ARG A 203 22.01 -1.77 -0.86
C ARG A 203 21.57 -2.13 0.55
N VAL A 204 21.86 -1.27 1.50
CA VAL A 204 21.23 -1.30 2.82
C VAL A 204 19.92 -0.56 2.73
N VAL A 205 18.83 -1.18 3.17
CA VAL A 205 17.49 -0.60 3.18
C VAL A 205 17.02 -0.44 4.62
N TYR A 206 16.58 0.76 4.96
CA TYR A 206 15.83 1.03 6.19
C TYR A 206 14.40 1.38 5.84
N ALA A 207 13.46 0.55 6.28
CA ALA A 207 12.04 0.76 6.09
C ALA A 207 11.44 1.45 7.34
N GLN A 208 10.68 2.51 7.10
CA GLN A 208 9.89 3.23 8.10
C GLN A 208 8.46 3.38 7.58
N CYS A 209 7.52 2.75 8.27
CA CYS A 209 6.09 2.79 7.93
C CYS A 209 5.29 3.27 9.14
N ASN A 210 4.12 3.85 8.90
CA ASN A 210 3.13 4.19 9.90
C ASN A 210 1.75 3.99 9.32
N TYR A 211 0.86 3.39 10.12
CA TYR A 211 -0.55 3.24 9.81
C TYR A 211 -1.36 3.86 10.93
N TYR A 212 -2.16 4.85 10.58
CA TYR A 212 -3.07 5.52 11.51
C TYR A 212 -4.46 5.57 10.90
N GLY A 213 -5.45 5.11 11.65
CA GLY A 213 -6.83 5.16 11.22
C GLY A 213 -7.80 4.88 12.35
N TYR A 214 -9.04 5.31 12.15
CA TYR A 214 -10.10 5.10 13.12
C TYR A 214 -11.46 4.98 12.45
N VAL A 215 -12.35 4.29 13.15
CA VAL A 215 -13.80 4.29 12.97
C VAL A 215 -14.39 4.55 14.34
N ARG A 216 -15.11 5.65 14.51
CA ARG A 216 -15.63 6.09 15.80
C ARG A 216 -16.93 6.87 15.67
N ASN A 217 -17.55 7.19 16.81
CA ASN A 217 -18.83 7.90 16.88
C ASN A 217 -19.94 7.20 16.08
N ILE A 218 -19.88 5.85 16.02
CA ILE A 218 -20.86 5.05 15.30
C ILE A 218 -22.22 5.24 15.93
N SER A 219 -23.20 5.74 15.16
CA SER A 219 -24.55 5.99 15.64
C SER A 219 -25.59 5.51 14.61
N LEU A 220 -26.79 5.27 15.09
CA LEU A 220 -27.92 4.81 14.30
C LEU A 220 -29.00 5.91 14.25
N ASN A 221 -29.51 6.19 13.06
CA ASN A 221 -30.63 7.10 12.87
C ASN A 221 -31.93 6.30 13.05
N THR A 222 -32.71 6.66 14.05
CA THR A 222 -33.96 5.97 14.34
C THR A 222 -35.11 6.47 13.46
N ALA A 223 -36.17 5.68 13.34
CA ALA A 223 -37.37 6.07 12.63
C ALA A 223 -38.06 7.30 13.20
N GLN A 224 -37.80 7.62 14.49
CA GLN A 224 -38.31 8.82 15.18
C GLN A 224 -37.48 10.08 14.83
N GLY A 225 -36.46 9.98 13.97
CA GLY A 225 -35.62 11.11 13.56
C GLY A 225 -34.54 11.49 14.58
N THR A 226 -34.28 10.65 15.56
CA THR A 226 -33.18 10.84 16.54
C THR A 226 -31.96 10.02 16.14
N THR A 227 -30.76 10.53 16.45
CA THR A 227 -29.49 9.81 16.28
C THR A 227 -29.04 9.31 17.66
N VAL A 228 -28.81 7.99 17.75
CA VAL A 228 -28.44 7.31 19.00
C VAL A 228 -27.12 6.59 18.81
N PRO A 229 -26.12 6.72 19.72
CA PRO A 229 -24.90 5.91 19.64
C PRO A 229 -25.23 4.44 19.53
N ALA A 230 -24.58 3.73 18.59
CA ALA A 230 -24.87 2.32 18.32
C ALA A 230 -24.68 1.43 19.57
N THR A 231 -23.67 1.72 20.39
CA THR A 231 -23.46 1.04 21.67
C THR A 231 -24.66 1.19 22.61
N LYS A 232 -25.19 2.43 22.76
CA LYS A 232 -26.36 2.73 23.58
C LYS A 232 -27.65 2.11 23.05
N PHE A 233 -27.77 2.05 21.71
CA PHE A 233 -28.89 1.36 21.08
C PHE A 233 -28.92 -0.12 21.49
N PHE A 234 -27.81 -0.85 21.34
CA PHE A 234 -27.76 -2.28 21.70
C PHE A 234 -27.84 -2.51 23.22
N GLU A 235 -27.26 -1.62 24.05
CA GLU A 235 -27.43 -1.67 25.51
C GLU A 235 -28.93 -1.55 25.90
N SER A 236 -29.66 -0.61 25.30
CA SER A 236 -31.09 -0.43 25.56
C SER A 236 -31.96 -1.62 25.12
N GLN A 237 -31.47 -2.41 24.17
CA GLN A 237 -32.12 -3.65 23.75
C GLN A 237 -31.66 -4.87 24.55
N GLN A 238 -30.96 -4.68 25.69
CA GLN A 238 -30.41 -5.74 26.53
C GLN A 238 -29.43 -6.67 25.76
N MET A 239 -28.61 -6.10 24.87
CA MET A 239 -27.62 -6.79 24.04
C MET A 239 -26.21 -6.24 24.27
N PRO A 240 -25.60 -6.40 25.47
CA PRO A 240 -24.31 -5.80 25.81
C PRO A 240 -23.15 -6.36 24.98
N ASP A 241 -23.21 -7.62 24.58
CA ASP A 241 -22.16 -8.23 23.75
C ASP A 241 -22.17 -7.65 22.33
N PHE A 242 -23.34 -7.33 21.77
CA PHE A 242 -23.47 -6.59 20.51
C PHE A 242 -22.99 -5.14 20.63
N ALA A 243 -23.30 -4.46 21.75
CA ALA A 243 -22.79 -3.11 22.00
C ALA A 243 -21.25 -3.06 21.97
N ALA A 244 -20.58 -4.08 22.52
CA ALA A 244 -19.12 -4.17 22.47
C ALA A 244 -18.57 -4.34 21.05
N LEU A 245 -19.30 -4.99 20.13
CA LEU A 245 -18.91 -5.18 18.74
C LEU A 245 -18.86 -3.87 17.95
N VAL A 246 -19.76 -2.93 18.25
CA VAL A 246 -19.90 -1.65 17.54
C VAL A 246 -19.18 -0.49 18.22
N SER A 247 -18.29 -0.79 19.19
CA SER A 247 -17.49 0.22 19.86
C SER A 247 -16.45 0.84 18.93
N ASP A 248 -15.99 2.03 19.28
CA ASP A 248 -14.94 2.75 18.56
C ASP A 248 -13.67 1.91 18.36
N LYS A 249 -13.06 2.05 17.19
CA LYS A 249 -11.82 1.35 16.79
C LYS A 249 -10.78 2.34 16.31
N GLU A 250 -9.56 2.14 16.79
CA GLU A 250 -8.41 2.96 16.39
C GLU A 250 -7.16 2.09 16.25
N LEU A 251 -6.35 2.41 15.26
CA LEU A 251 -5.02 1.88 15.04
C LEU A 251 -4.03 3.03 14.89
N ASN A 252 -2.93 2.99 15.64
CA ASN A 252 -1.75 3.80 15.39
C ASN A 252 -0.52 2.94 15.62
N CYS A 253 0.09 2.51 14.53
CA CYS A 253 1.21 1.58 14.55
C CYS A 253 2.33 2.05 13.63
N ASP A 254 3.50 2.31 14.23
CA ASP A 254 4.74 2.45 13.48
C ASP A 254 5.35 1.07 13.21
N GLN A 255 6.03 0.96 12.06
CA GLN A 255 6.76 -0.25 11.70
C GLN A 255 8.14 0.13 11.17
N ASN A 256 9.17 -0.56 11.60
CA ASN A 256 10.52 -0.36 11.08
C ASN A 256 11.26 -1.69 10.89
N GLY A 257 12.25 -1.65 10.00
CA GLY A 257 13.07 -2.82 9.73
C GLY A 257 14.24 -2.51 8.81
N TRP A 258 15.23 -3.37 8.85
CA TRP A 258 16.43 -3.29 8.03
C TRP A 258 16.51 -4.48 7.08
N GLY A 259 17.04 -4.23 5.89
CA GLY A 259 17.31 -5.26 4.90
C GLY A 259 18.60 -4.98 4.13
N PHE A 260 19.12 -6.00 3.46
CA PHE A 260 20.29 -5.89 2.59
C PHE A 260 20.03 -6.58 1.26
N THR A 261 20.35 -5.89 0.17
CA THR A 261 20.19 -6.34 -1.22
C THR A 261 21.58 -6.47 -1.86
N PRO A 262 22.11 -7.65 -2.12
CA PRO A 262 23.29 -7.79 -2.99
C PRO A 262 22.94 -7.34 -4.42
N ILE A 263 23.92 -6.77 -5.14
CA ILE A 263 23.74 -6.24 -6.49
C ILE A 263 24.97 -6.62 -7.33
N ILE A 264 24.73 -7.09 -8.54
CA ILE A 264 25.76 -7.31 -9.56
C ILE A 264 25.37 -6.61 -10.85
N SER A 265 26.32 -6.12 -11.60
CA SER A 265 26.05 -5.54 -12.92
C SER A 265 27.21 -5.70 -13.88
N ALA A 266 26.90 -5.65 -15.17
CA ALA A 266 27.85 -5.67 -16.27
C ALA A 266 27.42 -4.66 -17.33
N ASP A 267 28.40 -4.07 -18.01
CA ASP A 267 28.17 -3.11 -19.09
C ASP A 267 29.19 -3.34 -20.21
N TRP A 268 28.70 -3.43 -21.43
CA TRP A 268 29.47 -3.74 -22.61
C TRP A 268 29.23 -2.75 -23.74
N LYS A 269 30.29 -2.03 -24.11
CA LYS A 269 30.27 -1.04 -25.19
C LYS A 269 30.82 -1.63 -26.50
N ILE A 270 30.01 -1.67 -27.54
CA ILE A 270 30.30 -2.22 -28.85
C ILE A 270 30.12 -1.12 -29.89
N GLY A 271 31.19 -0.39 -30.22
CA GLY A 271 31.11 0.75 -31.11
C GLY A 271 30.10 1.80 -30.66
N LYS A 272 29.01 1.97 -31.41
CA LYS A 272 27.91 2.92 -31.10
C LYS A 272 26.85 2.35 -30.14
N LEU A 273 26.91 1.05 -29.85
CA LEU A 273 25.96 0.36 -28.96
C LEU A 273 26.57 0.18 -27.57
N ASN A 274 25.80 0.47 -26.53
CA ASN A 274 26.09 0.11 -25.15
C ASN A 274 24.99 -0.83 -24.63
N LEU A 275 25.37 -1.98 -24.08
CA LEU A 275 24.49 -2.98 -23.50
C LEU A 275 24.81 -3.13 -22.01
N ALA A 276 23.78 -3.15 -21.16
CA ALA A 276 23.97 -3.33 -19.74
C ALA A 276 22.96 -4.29 -19.14
N ALA A 277 23.37 -4.95 -18.07
CA ALA A 277 22.52 -5.79 -17.25
C ALA A 277 22.86 -5.57 -15.78
N LYS A 278 21.81 -5.49 -14.93
CA LYS A 278 21.91 -5.41 -13.47
C LYS A 278 20.97 -6.42 -12.85
N TYR A 279 21.43 -7.13 -11.83
CA TYR A 279 20.60 -8.01 -11.02
C TYR A 279 20.69 -7.58 -9.54
N GLU A 280 19.55 -7.24 -8.99
CA GLU A 280 19.35 -6.96 -7.58
C GLU A 280 18.71 -8.18 -6.93
N PHE A 281 19.38 -8.78 -5.95
CA PHE A 281 18.86 -9.96 -5.26
C PHE A 281 17.69 -9.57 -4.34
N LYS A 282 16.89 -10.56 -3.97
CA LYS A 282 15.78 -10.38 -3.03
C LYS A 282 16.28 -9.87 -1.68
N THR A 283 15.66 -8.81 -1.17
CA THR A 283 15.89 -8.32 0.18
C THR A 283 14.93 -8.99 1.15
N LYS A 284 15.47 -9.72 2.12
CA LYS A 284 14.66 -10.19 3.25
C LYS A 284 14.40 -9.04 4.20
N LEU A 285 13.13 -8.67 4.37
CA LEU A 285 12.72 -7.56 5.23
C LEU A 285 11.69 -8.04 6.25
N ARG A 286 11.91 -7.68 7.52
CA ARG A 286 11.00 -7.94 8.64
C ARG A 286 10.75 -6.62 9.34
N LEU A 287 9.50 -6.18 9.29
CA LEU A 287 9.07 -4.95 9.96
C LEU A 287 8.59 -5.29 11.36
N LYS A 288 9.14 -4.61 12.37
CA LYS A 288 8.71 -4.74 13.76
C LYS A 288 7.69 -3.65 14.08
N ASN A 289 6.56 -4.05 14.64
CA ASN A 289 5.52 -3.14 15.08
C ASN A 289 5.91 -2.41 16.36
N GLN A 290 5.53 -1.16 16.42
CA GLN A 290 5.52 -0.28 17.60
C GLN A 290 4.12 0.34 17.65
N ALA A 291 3.21 -0.34 18.30
CA ALA A 291 1.81 0.05 18.37
C ALA A 291 1.57 0.96 19.57
N GLY A 292 1.28 2.23 19.32
CA GLY A 292 0.82 3.16 20.37
C GLY A 292 -0.62 2.90 20.76
N VAL A 293 -1.48 2.58 19.77
CA VAL A 293 -2.88 2.19 19.96
C VAL A 293 -3.22 1.07 18.98
N ASN A 294 -3.86 0.02 19.47
CA ASN A 294 -4.48 -1.01 18.63
C ASN A 294 -5.77 -1.53 19.29
N THR A 295 -6.88 -0.86 19.05
CA THR A 295 -8.23 -1.33 19.38
C THR A 295 -8.96 -1.87 18.15
N SER A 296 -8.27 -1.96 17.02
CA SER A 296 -8.85 -2.41 15.74
C SER A 296 -9.22 -3.89 15.71
N GLY A 297 -8.66 -4.68 16.62
CA GLY A 297 -8.79 -6.14 16.61
C GLY A 297 -7.84 -6.85 15.65
N LEU A 298 -6.98 -6.11 14.94
CA LEU A 298 -6.00 -6.64 13.98
C LEU A 298 -4.74 -7.08 14.71
N SER A 299 -4.64 -8.36 15.01
CA SER A 299 -3.50 -8.91 15.74
C SER A 299 -2.17 -8.79 14.99
N GLU A 300 -2.18 -8.62 13.67
CA GLU A 300 -0.97 -8.36 12.89
C GLU A 300 -0.28 -7.05 13.22
N TYR A 301 -1.00 -6.09 13.85
CA TYR A 301 -0.46 -4.82 14.33
C TYR A 301 -0.16 -4.79 15.83
N ASP A 302 -0.28 -5.92 16.52
CA ASP A 302 0.07 -5.97 17.93
C ASP A 302 1.52 -5.54 18.15
N ASP A 303 1.76 -4.86 19.27
CA ASP A 303 3.08 -4.34 19.60
C ASP A 303 4.14 -5.45 19.65
N GLY A 304 5.34 -5.15 19.15
CA GLY A 304 6.46 -6.06 19.09
C GLY A 304 6.39 -7.15 18.02
N LYS A 305 5.24 -7.37 17.38
CA LYS A 305 5.07 -8.38 16.33
C LYS A 305 5.89 -8.02 15.08
N LYS A 306 6.42 -9.04 14.41
CA LYS A 306 7.19 -8.88 13.17
C LYS A 306 6.38 -9.36 11.97
N VAL A 307 6.30 -8.52 10.93
CA VAL A 307 5.61 -8.83 9.68
C VAL A 307 6.60 -8.95 8.52
N LYS A 308 6.32 -9.87 7.61
CA LYS A 308 7.14 -10.12 6.40
C LYS A 308 6.82 -9.07 5.34
N ALA A 309 7.85 -8.43 4.78
CA ALA A 309 7.73 -7.39 3.75
C ALA A 309 8.92 -7.45 2.77
N ASP A 310 9.23 -8.63 2.25
CA ASP A 310 10.40 -8.83 1.38
C ASP A 310 10.30 -7.94 0.14
N ILE A 311 11.43 -7.34 -0.28
CA ILE A 311 11.54 -6.61 -1.55
C ILE A 311 11.98 -7.64 -2.62
N PRO A 312 11.31 -7.69 -3.79
CA PRO A 312 11.62 -8.67 -4.83
C PRO A 312 13.02 -8.48 -5.40
N ALA A 313 13.56 -9.54 -5.96
CA ALA A 313 14.69 -9.43 -6.86
C ALA A 313 14.27 -8.71 -8.14
N ILE A 314 15.21 -8.02 -8.79
CA ILE A 314 14.99 -7.27 -10.03
C ILE A 314 16.08 -7.61 -11.03
N LEU A 315 15.68 -8.00 -12.24
CA LEU A 315 16.55 -8.05 -13.41
C LEU A 315 16.28 -6.80 -14.26
N SER A 316 17.31 -6.00 -14.51
CA SER A 316 17.27 -4.85 -15.42
C SER A 316 18.21 -5.10 -16.58
N ILE A 317 17.75 -4.89 -17.81
CA ILE A 317 18.54 -5.01 -19.04
C ILE A 317 18.33 -3.74 -19.85
N GLY A 318 19.39 -3.17 -20.39
CA GLY A 318 19.32 -1.95 -21.18
C GLY A 318 20.19 -1.97 -22.41
N ALA A 319 19.79 -1.14 -23.38
CA ALA A 319 20.54 -0.84 -24.58
C ALA A 319 20.51 0.67 -24.83
N ARG A 320 21.65 1.24 -25.21
CA ARG A 320 21.78 2.61 -25.70
C ARG A 320 22.53 2.61 -27.01
N TYR A 321 21.94 3.21 -28.02
CA TYR A 321 22.51 3.30 -29.35
C TYR A 321 22.72 4.77 -29.77
N SER A 322 23.97 5.14 -30.11
CA SER A 322 24.31 6.44 -30.68
C SER A 322 24.01 6.44 -32.16
N LEU A 323 22.76 6.79 -32.53
CA LEU A 323 22.29 6.80 -33.91
C LEU A 323 23.10 7.82 -34.76
N LEU A 324 23.19 9.04 -34.21
CA LEU A 324 24.03 10.12 -34.74
C LEU A 324 24.92 10.63 -33.59
N ASP A 325 25.86 11.49 -33.90
CA ASP A 325 26.77 12.06 -32.89
C ASP A 325 26.00 12.86 -31.82
N ASN A 326 24.86 13.43 -32.21
CA ASN A 326 23.99 14.22 -31.33
C ASN A 326 22.65 13.55 -30.99
N VAL A 327 22.37 12.29 -31.45
CA VAL A 327 21.10 11.59 -31.19
C VAL A 327 21.40 10.22 -30.62
N ARG A 328 20.78 9.93 -29.46
CA ARG A 328 20.89 8.67 -28.75
C ARG A 328 19.50 8.08 -28.48
N LEU A 329 19.37 6.79 -28.77
CA LEU A 329 18.17 6.00 -28.49
C LEU A 329 18.46 5.07 -27.32
N ASN A 330 17.49 4.93 -26.42
CA ASN A 330 17.60 4.11 -25.23
C ASN A 330 16.41 3.15 -25.15
N ALA A 331 16.67 1.92 -24.73
CA ALA A 331 15.67 0.92 -24.43
C ALA A 331 16.03 0.20 -23.13
N GLY A 332 15.03 -0.23 -22.38
CA GLY A 332 15.21 -0.97 -21.15
C GLY A 332 14.08 -1.96 -20.89
N PHE A 333 14.39 -2.96 -20.10
CA PHE A 333 13.45 -3.95 -19.63
C PHE A 333 13.74 -4.30 -18.17
N HIS A 334 12.70 -4.27 -17.32
CA HIS A 334 12.78 -4.73 -15.94
C HIS A 334 11.85 -5.91 -15.74
N TYR A 335 12.30 -6.91 -14.95
CA TYR A 335 11.47 -7.99 -14.45
C TYR A 335 11.60 -8.08 -12.94
N TYR A 336 10.47 -8.01 -12.26
CA TYR A 336 10.35 -8.08 -10.79
C TYR A 336 9.90 -9.47 -10.39
N PHE A 337 10.67 -10.14 -9.55
CA PHE A 337 10.37 -11.48 -9.05
C PHE A 337 9.38 -11.44 -7.86
N ASP A 338 8.26 -10.72 -8.01
CA ASP A 338 7.32 -10.40 -6.94
C ASP A 338 6.71 -11.63 -6.29
N LYS A 339 6.41 -12.69 -7.08
CA LYS A 339 5.88 -13.95 -6.55
C LYS A 339 6.85 -14.68 -5.62
N GLN A 340 8.14 -14.34 -5.65
CA GLN A 340 9.18 -14.93 -4.80
C GLN A 340 9.48 -14.04 -3.58
N ALA A 341 8.92 -12.85 -3.50
CA ALA A 341 9.06 -11.93 -2.37
C ALA A 341 7.95 -12.19 -1.35
N THR A 342 8.30 -12.79 -0.22
CA THR A 342 7.31 -13.17 0.78
C THR A 342 6.69 -11.93 1.43
N GLN A 343 5.39 -11.79 1.27
CA GLN A 343 4.56 -10.75 1.87
C GLN A 343 3.78 -11.29 3.07
N HIS A 344 3.31 -10.39 3.93
CA HIS A 344 2.39 -10.76 5.00
C HIS A 344 1.16 -11.51 4.44
N ASN A 345 0.66 -12.49 5.19
CA ASN A 345 -0.46 -13.36 4.81
C ASN A 345 -0.31 -13.99 3.40
N ASN A 346 0.95 -14.15 2.94
CA ASN A 346 1.28 -14.71 1.63
C ASN A 346 0.59 -14.01 0.45
N LYS A 347 0.33 -12.72 0.57
CA LYS A 347 -0.38 -11.88 -0.40
C LYS A 347 0.23 -11.96 -1.82
N HIS A 348 1.54 -12.16 -1.93
CA HIS A 348 2.26 -12.35 -3.21
C HIS A 348 1.72 -13.54 -4.03
N ASN A 349 1.04 -14.51 -3.42
CA ASN A 349 0.44 -15.65 -4.12
C ASN A 349 -0.77 -15.25 -4.98
N TYR A 350 -1.40 -14.11 -4.71
CA TYR A 350 -2.53 -13.58 -5.50
C TYR A 350 -2.12 -12.96 -6.83
N LEU A 351 -0.81 -12.83 -7.09
CA LEU A 351 -0.29 -12.40 -8.38
C LEU A 351 -0.31 -13.54 -9.39
N THR A 352 -0.57 -13.23 -10.66
CA THR A 352 -0.49 -14.21 -11.75
C THR A 352 0.96 -14.49 -12.14
N ASN A 353 1.79 -13.43 -12.18
CA ASN A 353 3.22 -13.46 -12.53
C ASN A 353 3.96 -12.32 -11.79
N GLY A 354 5.26 -12.23 -11.94
CA GLY A 354 6.06 -11.07 -11.54
C GLY A 354 5.70 -9.84 -12.38
N GLY A 355 5.93 -8.66 -11.81
CA GLY A 355 5.82 -7.41 -12.54
C GLY A 355 6.88 -7.29 -13.62
N TRP A 356 6.60 -6.50 -14.66
CA TRP A 356 7.60 -6.17 -15.68
C TRP A 356 7.39 -4.77 -16.24
N GLU A 357 8.47 -4.20 -16.77
CA GLU A 357 8.47 -2.87 -17.39
C GLU A 357 9.22 -2.93 -18.73
N VAL A 358 8.71 -2.19 -19.71
CA VAL A 358 9.42 -1.87 -20.94
C VAL A 358 9.60 -0.36 -20.98
N LEU A 359 10.82 0.08 -21.27
CA LEU A 359 11.22 1.47 -21.25
C LEU A 359 11.86 1.81 -22.60
N ALA A 360 11.57 3.01 -23.10
CA ALA A 360 12.17 3.53 -24.31
C ALA A 360 12.36 5.05 -24.18
N GLY A 361 13.36 5.59 -24.86
CA GLY A 361 13.58 7.03 -24.85
C GLY A 361 14.61 7.48 -25.88
N ALA A 362 14.63 8.79 -26.07
CA ALA A 362 15.57 9.45 -26.96
C ALA A 362 16.16 10.69 -26.29
N GLU A 363 17.41 10.97 -26.61
CA GLU A 363 18.12 12.17 -26.21
C GLU A 363 18.73 12.83 -27.45
N VAL A 364 18.60 14.16 -27.54
CA VAL A 364 19.11 14.95 -28.65
C VAL A 364 19.90 16.14 -28.11
N ASP A 365 21.18 16.25 -28.50
CA ASP A 365 21.97 17.44 -28.26
C ASP A 365 21.58 18.50 -29.29
N VAL A 366 20.69 19.41 -28.89
CA VAL A 366 20.21 20.51 -29.74
C VAL A 366 21.32 21.55 -29.95
N THR A 367 22.15 21.72 -28.94
CA THR A 367 23.36 22.55 -28.97
C THR A 367 24.45 21.87 -28.14
N LYS A 368 25.67 22.43 -28.15
CA LYS A 368 26.77 21.97 -27.27
C LYS A 368 26.46 22.10 -25.77
N ARG A 369 25.40 22.82 -25.40
CA ARG A 369 25.01 23.05 -23.99
C ARG A 369 23.65 22.42 -23.64
N TRP A 370 22.77 22.21 -24.60
CA TRP A 370 21.41 21.74 -24.36
C TRP A 370 21.22 20.33 -24.94
N THR A 371 20.87 19.41 -24.06
CA THR A 371 20.34 18.10 -24.42
C THR A 371 18.88 18.07 -24.03
N VAL A 372 17.98 17.78 -24.95
CA VAL A 372 16.57 17.51 -24.67
C VAL A 372 16.32 16.02 -24.73
N SER A 373 15.35 15.54 -23.96
CA SER A 373 15.00 14.14 -23.94
C SER A 373 13.53 13.92 -23.70
N ALA A 374 13.04 12.81 -24.23
CA ALA A 374 11.73 12.27 -23.95
C ALA A 374 11.82 10.75 -23.84
N GLY A 375 10.95 10.17 -23.04
CA GLY A 375 10.88 8.73 -22.90
C GLY A 375 9.52 8.25 -22.44
N TRP A 376 9.33 6.97 -22.56
CA TRP A 376 8.10 6.25 -22.26
C TRP A 376 8.42 4.97 -21.49
N GLN A 377 7.52 4.62 -20.60
CA GLN A 377 7.57 3.38 -19.80
C GLN A 377 6.18 2.78 -19.74
N THR A 378 6.08 1.46 -19.92
CA THR A 378 4.88 0.72 -19.57
C THR A 378 5.19 -0.24 -18.43
N THR A 379 4.30 -0.32 -17.45
CA THR A 379 4.45 -1.18 -16.28
C THR A 379 3.25 -2.12 -16.17
N ASN A 380 3.53 -3.42 -16.05
CA ASN A 380 2.55 -4.45 -15.75
C ASN A 380 2.87 -5.05 -14.38
N TYR A 381 1.88 -5.09 -13.49
CA TYR A 381 2.05 -5.56 -12.12
C TYR A 381 1.63 -7.02 -11.89
N GLY A 382 1.37 -7.78 -12.95
CA GLY A 382 0.97 -9.19 -12.81
C GLY A 382 -0.35 -9.42 -12.09
N LEU A 383 -1.25 -8.43 -12.13
CA LEU A 383 -2.54 -8.50 -11.48
C LEU A 383 -3.49 -9.42 -12.26
N GLY A 384 -4.05 -10.42 -11.59
CA GLY A 384 -5.14 -11.23 -12.12
C GLY A 384 -6.48 -10.50 -12.07
N LYS A 385 -7.49 -11.04 -12.75
CA LYS A 385 -8.87 -10.58 -12.64
C LYS A 385 -9.36 -10.79 -11.19
N ASN A 386 -9.99 -9.78 -10.60
CA ASN A 386 -10.46 -9.79 -9.20
C ASN A 386 -9.35 -10.11 -8.17
N SER A 387 -8.12 -9.66 -8.43
CA SER A 387 -6.97 -9.96 -7.58
C SER A 387 -7.15 -9.43 -6.15
N GLN A 388 -7.01 -10.33 -5.17
CA GLN A 388 -6.96 -9.97 -3.75
C GLN A 388 -5.64 -9.28 -3.36
N PHE A 389 -4.69 -9.17 -4.28
CA PHE A 389 -3.48 -8.40 -4.06
C PHE A 389 -3.78 -6.90 -3.90
N ILE A 390 -4.75 -6.37 -4.64
CA ILE A 390 -5.23 -5.00 -4.53
C ILE A 390 -6.07 -4.84 -3.26
N SER A 391 -5.84 -3.76 -2.52
CA SER A 391 -6.68 -3.31 -1.42
C SER A 391 -6.98 -1.81 -1.55
N ASP A 392 -8.08 -1.37 -0.96
CA ASP A 392 -8.50 0.03 -0.90
C ASP A 392 -7.46 0.95 -0.26
N MET A 393 -6.74 0.48 0.74
CA MET A 393 -5.68 1.25 1.41
C MET A 393 -4.45 1.44 0.51
N SER A 394 -4.10 0.45 -0.30
CA SER A 394 -2.91 0.51 -1.16
C SER A 394 -3.09 -0.35 -2.40
N PHE A 395 -3.01 0.30 -3.53
CA PHE A 395 -3.08 -0.35 -4.81
C PHE A 395 -2.15 0.31 -5.83
N VAL A 396 -1.69 -0.48 -6.75
CA VAL A 396 -1.08 -0.08 -8.01
C VAL A 396 -1.81 -0.80 -9.14
N THR A 397 -1.93 -0.14 -10.27
CA THR A 397 -2.55 -0.72 -11.46
C THR A 397 -1.60 -0.56 -12.65
N ASN A 398 -1.76 -1.39 -13.67
CA ASN A 398 -0.94 -1.28 -14.87
C ASN A 398 -0.96 0.14 -15.42
N SER A 399 0.17 0.63 -15.90
CA SER A 399 0.32 2.03 -16.25
C SER A 399 1.19 2.25 -17.48
N ASN A 400 1.04 3.44 -18.06
CA ASN A 400 1.98 4.03 -18.99
C ASN A 400 2.48 5.35 -18.41
N SER A 401 3.77 5.61 -18.54
CA SER A 401 4.37 6.85 -18.08
C SER A 401 5.09 7.53 -19.23
N VAL A 402 5.09 8.85 -19.20
CA VAL A 402 5.81 9.69 -20.17
C VAL A 402 6.67 10.66 -19.39
N GLY A 403 7.92 10.75 -19.78
CA GLY A 403 8.90 11.69 -19.24
C GLY A 403 9.42 12.61 -20.30
N VAL A 404 9.62 13.88 -19.94
CA VAL A 404 10.24 14.89 -20.79
C VAL A 404 11.15 15.78 -19.96
N GLY A 405 12.19 16.31 -20.57
CA GLY A 405 13.08 17.22 -19.86
C GLY A 405 14.30 17.64 -20.65
N ALA A 406 15.15 18.41 -19.97
CA ALA A 406 16.38 18.92 -20.56
C ALA A 406 17.54 18.86 -19.57
N ARG A 407 18.74 18.71 -20.11
CA ARG A 407 20.01 18.87 -19.41
C ARG A 407 20.73 20.07 -20.00
N PHE A 408 21.12 20.98 -19.13
CA PHE A 408 21.85 22.20 -19.50
C PHE A 408 23.27 22.17 -18.93
N GLN A 409 24.27 22.21 -19.79
CA GLN A 409 25.67 22.30 -19.41
C GLN A 409 26.01 23.74 -19.02
N LEU A 410 25.99 24.01 -17.72
CA LEU A 410 26.22 25.34 -17.15
C LEU A 410 27.69 25.74 -17.32
N ARG A 411 28.61 24.84 -17.00
CA ARG A 411 30.07 24.94 -17.14
C ARG A 411 30.63 23.60 -17.61
N LYS A 412 31.92 23.53 -17.99
CA LYS A 412 32.58 22.30 -18.45
C LYS A 412 32.37 21.08 -17.51
N LYS A 413 32.19 21.32 -16.22
CA LYS A 413 32.10 20.31 -15.17
C LYS A 413 30.79 20.35 -14.37
N VAL A 414 29.82 21.22 -14.76
CA VAL A 414 28.57 21.40 -14.03
C VAL A 414 27.40 21.40 -14.99
N ALA A 415 26.43 20.54 -14.74
CA ALA A 415 25.19 20.47 -15.51
C ALA A 415 23.96 20.48 -14.61
N LEU A 416 22.89 21.07 -15.11
CA LEU A 416 21.57 21.09 -14.50
C LEU A 416 20.63 20.19 -15.31
N ASN A 417 19.78 19.45 -14.62
CA ASN A 417 18.70 18.68 -15.21
C ASN A 417 17.36 19.22 -14.73
N ILE A 418 16.39 19.33 -15.63
CA ILE A 418 14.99 19.62 -15.32
C ILE A 418 14.12 18.57 -16.00
N ALA A 419 13.08 18.10 -15.34
CA ALA A 419 12.21 17.08 -15.90
C ALA A 419 10.78 17.16 -15.35
N TYR A 420 9.86 16.64 -16.14
CA TYR A 420 8.51 16.31 -15.76
C TYR A 420 8.21 14.88 -16.17
N PHE A 421 7.54 14.14 -15.28
CA PHE A 421 7.17 12.75 -15.51
C PHE A 421 5.74 12.52 -15.05
N LYS A 422 4.92 11.98 -15.94
CA LYS A 422 3.52 11.68 -15.69
C LYS A 422 3.24 10.20 -15.84
N THR A 423 2.59 9.59 -14.86
CA THR A 423 2.11 8.22 -14.94
C THR A 423 0.60 8.20 -15.10
N ILE A 424 0.14 7.52 -16.14
CA ILE A 424 -1.27 7.30 -16.48
C ILE A 424 -1.60 5.85 -16.15
N TYR A 425 -2.36 5.65 -15.09
CA TYR A 425 -2.74 4.32 -14.62
C TYR A 425 -3.99 3.83 -15.33
N LYS A 426 -4.03 2.53 -15.66
CA LYS A 426 -5.24 1.88 -16.14
C LYS A 426 -6.22 1.70 -14.98
N HIS A 427 -7.50 1.93 -15.24
CA HIS A 427 -8.55 1.59 -14.29
C HIS A 427 -8.54 0.09 -14.02
N TYR A 428 -8.69 -0.27 -12.75
CA TYR A 428 -8.83 -1.67 -12.35
C TYR A 428 -10.18 -1.86 -11.67
N LYS A 429 -11.05 -2.67 -12.30
CA LYS A 429 -12.39 -2.94 -11.80
C LYS A 429 -12.42 -4.29 -11.12
N ARG A 430 -13.07 -4.36 -9.96
CA ARG A 430 -13.28 -5.59 -9.20
C ARG A 430 -14.75 -5.73 -8.85
N GLN A 431 -15.28 -6.92 -9.01
CA GLN A 431 -16.61 -7.30 -8.55
C GLN A 431 -16.50 -8.20 -7.35
N HIS A 432 -17.42 -8.07 -6.42
CA HIS A 432 -17.54 -8.88 -5.23
C HIS A 432 -18.91 -9.50 -5.17
N ASP A 433 -18.97 -10.82 -5.00
CA ASP A 433 -20.21 -11.53 -4.68
C ASP A 433 -20.63 -11.23 -3.24
N ASP A 434 -19.64 -11.06 -2.35
CA ASP A 434 -19.79 -10.60 -0.97
C ASP A 434 -18.79 -9.48 -0.71
N PHE A 435 -19.29 -8.23 -0.64
CA PHE A 435 -18.48 -7.04 -0.54
C PHE A 435 -17.71 -7.01 0.78
N TYR A 436 -16.38 -6.98 0.70
CA TYR A 436 -15.48 -7.11 1.85
C TYR A 436 -15.81 -8.29 2.78
N ASN A 437 -16.30 -9.39 2.21
CA ASN A 437 -16.65 -10.62 2.95
C ASN A 437 -17.63 -10.34 4.11
N ILE A 438 -18.63 -9.50 3.89
CA ILE A 438 -19.60 -9.06 4.92
C ILE A 438 -20.30 -10.26 5.58
N LYS A 439 -20.80 -11.20 4.76
CA LYS A 439 -21.50 -12.38 5.30
C LYS A 439 -20.55 -13.28 6.11
N GLY A 440 -19.33 -13.49 5.58
CA GLY A 440 -18.31 -14.26 6.30
C GLY A 440 -17.88 -13.60 7.60
N THR A 441 -17.75 -12.28 7.56
CA THR A 441 -17.41 -11.44 8.72
C THR A 441 -18.43 -11.55 9.84
N PHE A 442 -19.68 -11.18 9.56
CA PHE A 442 -20.74 -11.22 10.57
C PHE A 442 -21.08 -12.67 10.99
N GLY A 443 -21.04 -13.65 10.07
CA GLY A 443 -21.17 -15.06 10.41
C GLY A 443 -20.06 -15.55 11.33
N GLY A 444 -18.82 -15.15 11.06
CA GLY A 444 -17.67 -15.46 11.92
C GLY A 444 -17.73 -14.83 13.31
N MET A 445 -18.45 -13.72 13.47
CA MET A 445 -18.72 -13.10 14.77
C MET A 445 -19.92 -13.77 15.49
N LEU A 446 -21.01 -13.96 14.78
CA LEU A 446 -22.27 -14.44 15.36
C LEU A 446 -22.18 -15.92 15.81
N ASN A 447 -21.49 -16.77 15.06
CA ASN A 447 -21.39 -18.20 15.39
C ASN A 447 -20.67 -18.46 16.73
N PRO A 448 -19.46 -17.93 17.00
CA PRO A 448 -18.81 -18.06 18.30
C PRO A 448 -19.63 -17.41 19.43
N LEU A 449 -20.23 -16.24 19.17
CA LEU A 449 -21.09 -15.56 20.14
C LEU A 449 -22.28 -16.44 20.52
N ALA A 450 -22.99 -17.00 19.55
CA ALA A 450 -24.12 -17.89 19.81
C ALA A 450 -23.70 -19.15 20.60
N GLN A 451 -22.54 -19.73 20.28
CA GLN A 451 -22.00 -20.87 21.04
C GLN A 451 -21.69 -20.49 22.50
N GLN A 452 -21.06 -19.34 22.73
CA GLN A 452 -20.74 -18.83 24.06
C GLN A 452 -22.01 -18.55 24.87
N LEU A 453 -22.99 -17.88 24.28
CA LEU A 453 -24.28 -17.58 24.91
C LEU A 453 -25.01 -18.88 25.26
N THR A 454 -25.00 -19.89 24.38
CA THR A 454 -25.60 -21.20 24.63
C THR A 454 -24.94 -21.92 25.81
N ALA A 455 -23.61 -21.92 25.85
CA ALA A 455 -22.86 -22.49 26.97
C ALA A 455 -23.15 -21.74 28.29
N GLY A 456 -23.19 -20.41 28.23
CA GLY A 456 -23.55 -19.57 29.37
C GLY A 456 -24.97 -19.85 29.89
N ALA A 457 -25.94 -20.00 28.98
CA ALA A 457 -27.31 -20.35 29.37
C ALA A 457 -27.38 -21.71 30.08
N GLN A 458 -26.63 -22.71 29.59
CA GLN A 458 -26.56 -24.04 30.23
C GLN A 458 -25.94 -23.96 31.63
N GLN A 459 -24.84 -23.21 31.80
CA GLN A 459 -24.20 -23.02 33.12
C GLN A 459 -25.14 -22.32 34.12
N ILE A 460 -25.82 -21.26 33.67
CA ILE A 460 -26.79 -20.55 34.50
C ILE A 460 -28.00 -21.47 34.86
N GLY A 461 -28.47 -22.26 33.89
CA GLY A 461 -29.53 -23.25 34.11
C GLY A 461 -29.16 -24.27 35.19
N GLN A 462 -27.92 -24.75 35.19
CA GLN A 462 -27.39 -25.63 36.23
C GLN A 462 -27.25 -24.92 37.57
N ALA A 463 -26.75 -23.69 37.58
CA ALA A 463 -26.63 -22.89 38.79
C ALA A 463 -27.98 -22.64 39.44
N LEU A 464 -29.02 -22.37 38.67
CA LEU A 464 -30.38 -22.14 39.17
C LEU A 464 -31.03 -23.36 39.86
N GLN A 465 -30.50 -24.56 39.63
CA GLN A 465 -30.95 -25.81 40.30
C GLN A 465 -30.34 -25.99 41.70
N GLN A 466 -29.35 -25.16 42.09
CA GLN A 466 -28.73 -25.27 43.40
C GLN A 466 -29.72 -24.83 44.50
N PRO A 467 -29.87 -25.63 45.57
CA PRO A 467 -30.90 -25.37 46.60
C PRO A 467 -30.59 -24.17 47.47
N ASN A 468 -29.31 -23.75 47.59
CA ASN A 468 -28.87 -22.73 48.57
C ASN A 468 -28.61 -21.34 47.94
N LEU A 469 -29.21 -21.02 46.78
CA LEU A 469 -29.09 -19.71 46.18
C LEU A 469 -29.88 -18.65 46.99
N SER A 470 -29.23 -17.51 47.29
CA SER A 470 -29.95 -16.33 47.79
C SER A 470 -30.92 -15.80 46.74
N GLU A 471 -31.97 -15.10 47.18
CA GLU A 471 -32.94 -14.48 46.28
C GLU A 471 -32.28 -13.53 45.28
N ALA A 472 -31.31 -12.72 45.74
CA ALA A 472 -30.53 -11.82 44.89
C ALA A 472 -29.73 -12.57 43.82
N GLN A 473 -29.08 -13.70 44.15
CA GLN A 473 -28.36 -14.54 43.19
C GLN A 473 -29.31 -15.17 42.17
N ARG A 474 -30.46 -15.66 42.63
CA ARG A 474 -31.48 -16.26 41.76
C ARG A 474 -32.01 -15.20 40.75
N LEU A 475 -32.32 -13.99 41.22
CA LEU A 475 -32.76 -12.89 40.36
C LEU A 475 -31.68 -12.50 39.32
N ALA A 476 -30.41 -12.38 39.75
CA ALA A 476 -29.30 -12.06 38.85
C ALA A 476 -29.11 -13.12 37.74
N TYR A 477 -29.20 -14.42 38.10
CA TYR A 477 -29.12 -15.50 37.12
C TYR A 477 -30.32 -15.51 36.16
N GLN A 478 -31.53 -15.25 36.67
CA GLN A 478 -32.74 -15.15 35.82
C GLN A 478 -32.64 -13.98 34.83
N THR A 479 -32.19 -12.83 35.30
CA THR A 479 -31.99 -11.63 34.47
C THR A 479 -30.98 -11.92 33.38
N ARG A 480 -29.80 -12.48 33.74
CA ARG A 480 -28.77 -12.82 32.72
C ARG A 480 -29.24 -13.90 31.74
N LEU A 481 -30.03 -14.87 32.18
CA LEU A 481 -30.62 -15.87 31.30
C LEU A 481 -31.62 -15.28 30.31
N ALA A 482 -32.38 -14.28 30.73
CA ALA A 482 -33.31 -13.56 29.86
C ALA A 482 -32.54 -12.74 28.79
N GLU A 483 -31.49 -12.03 29.19
CA GLU A 483 -30.59 -11.31 28.25
C GLU A 483 -29.99 -12.29 27.21
N ILE A 484 -29.42 -13.42 27.65
CA ILE A 484 -28.84 -14.44 26.76
C ILE A 484 -29.88 -14.95 25.76
N ARG A 485 -31.10 -15.21 26.18
CA ARG A 485 -32.18 -15.66 25.26
C ARG A 485 -32.51 -14.60 24.22
N THR A 486 -32.56 -13.32 24.63
CA THR A 486 -32.77 -12.18 23.72
C THR A 486 -31.64 -12.11 22.68
N GLU A 487 -30.38 -12.19 23.12
CA GLU A 487 -29.20 -12.15 22.23
C GLU A 487 -29.14 -13.34 21.28
N LEU A 488 -29.47 -14.56 21.74
CA LEU A 488 -29.53 -15.74 20.87
C LEU A 488 -30.62 -15.61 19.80
N GLY A 489 -31.80 -15.13 20.19
CA GLY A 489 -32.87 -14.85 19.24
C GLY A 489 -32.49 -13.78 18.21
N ALA A 490 -31.82 -12.73 18.64
CA ALA A 490 -31.30 -11.68 17.78
C ALA A 490 -30.22 -12.22 16.81
N ALA A 491 -29.25 -12.99 17.32
CA ALA A 491 -28.20 -13.59 16.50
C ALA A 491 -28.78 -14.48 15.37
N GLN A 492 -29.78 -15.30 15.71
CA GLN A 492 -30.45 -16.16 14.72
C GLN A 492 -31.20 -15.35 13.66
N LYS A 493 -31.94 -14.32 14.03
CA LYS A 493 -32.63 -13.43 13.09
C LYS A 493 -31.67 -12.71 12.18
N ILE A 494 -30.56 -12.17 12.72
CA ILE A 494 -29.50 -11.52 11.96
C ILE A 494 -28.87 -12.50 10.97
N GLN A 495 -28.56 -13.73 11.39
CA GLN A 495 -27.98 -14.75 10.51
C GLN A 495 -28.91 -15.09 9.35
N THR A 496 -30.21 -15.22 9.60
CA THR A 496 -31.21 -15.44 8.56
C THR A 496 -31.30 -14.24 7.60
N GLY A 497 -31.34 -13.02 8.16
CA GLY A 497 -31.38 -11.77 7.38
C GLY A 497 -30.15 -11.60 6.49
N LEU A 498 -28.96 -11.87 7.01
CA LEU A 498 -27.70 -11.87 6.26
C LEU A 498 -27.70 -12.86 5.11
N GLY A 499 -28.27 -14.07 5.33
CA GLY A 499 -28.41 -15.09 4.29
C GLY A 499 -29.16 -14.55 3.07
N GLY A 500 -30.27 -13.85 3.29
CA GLY A 500 -31.11 -13.25 2.24
C GLY A 500 -30.61 -11.92 1.68
N TYR A 501 -29.70 -11.22 2.36
CA TYR A 501 -29.23 -9.90 1.93
C TYR A 501 -28.29 -10.01 0.71
N LYS A 502 -28.49 -9.14 -0.30
CA LYS A 502 -27.63 -9.04 -1.46
C LYS A 502 -26.37 -8.22 -1.10
N SER A 503 -25.32 -8.89 -0.62
CA SER A 503 -24.06 -8.27 -0.18
C SER A 503 -23.07 -8.02 -1.32
N SER A 504 -23.47 -8.16 -2.59
CA SER A 504 -22.59 -7.91 -3.73
C SER A 504 -22.25 -6.43 -3.87
N GLY A 505 -21.04 -6.15 -4.34
CA GLY A 505 -20.57 -4.79 -4.57
C GLY A 505 -19.48 -4.74 -5.64
N SER A 506 -18.99 -3.55 -5.92
CA SER A 506 -17.93 -3.36 -6.90
C SER A 506 -16.98 -2.23 -6.50
N GLU A 507 -15.76 -2.29 -7.03
CA GLU A 507 -14.74 -1.26 -6.87
C GLU A 507 -14.14 -0.90 -8.24
N ASN A 508 -13.78 0.37 -8.39
CA ASN A 508 -13.09 0.89 -9.57
C ASN A 508 -11.93 1.76 -9.11
N PHE A 509 -10.75 1.15 -9.10
CA PHE A 509 -9.51 1.77 -8.66
C PHE A 509 -8.91 2.64 -9.76
N HIS A 510 -8.54 3.85 -9.40
CA HIS A 510 -7.83 4.78 -10.27
C HIS A 510 -6.72 5.50 -9.50
N ARG A 511 -5.63 5.83 -10.20
CA ARG A 511 -4.48 6.53 -9.63
C ARG A 511 -3.93 7.53 -10.62
N THR A 512 -3.40 8.65 -10.10
CA THR A 512 -2.60 9.61 -10.85
C THR A 512 -1.23 9.77 -10.21
N ASN A 513 -0.23 10.17 -10.98
CA ASN A 513 1.07 10.53 -10.46
C ASN A 513 1.74 11.54 -11.38
N ASP A 514 2.08 12.70 -10.84
CA ASP A 514 2.82 13.78 -11.50
C ASP A 514 4.09 14.04 -10.70
N VAL A 515 5.26 14.07 -11.36
CA VAL A 515 6.55 14.27 -10.72
C VAL A 515 7.34 15.34 -11.47
N PHE A 516 7.83 16.31 -10.73
CA PHE A 516 8.74 17.35 -11.22
C PHE A 516 10.14 17.11 -10.64
N GLY A 517 11.18 17.39 -11.40
CA GLY A 517 12.55 17.17 -10.96
C GLY A 517 13.49 18.31 -11.33
N LEU A 518 14.43 18.58 -10.40
CA LEU A 518 15.58 19.45 -10.58
C LEU A 518 16.83 18.72 -10.09
N GLY A 519 17.84 18.60 -10.96
CA GLY A 519 19.07 17.85 -10.65
C GLY A 519 20.33 18.65 -10.97
N LEU A 520 21.39 18.37 -10.24
CA LEU A 520 22.71 18.96 -10.40
C LEU A 520 23.74 17.85 -10.56
N GLU A 521 24.57 17.92 -11.60
CA GLU A 521 25.70 17.03 -11.82
C GLU A 521 27.01 17.83 -11.80
N ILE A 522 28.01 17.33 -11.08
CA ILE A 522 29.33 17.97 -10.95
C ILE A 522 30.42 16.93 -11.19
N ASP A 523 31.36 17.25 -12.08
CA ASP A 523 32.60 16.49 -12.31
C ASP A 523 33.79 17.25 -11.74
N PHE A 524 34.73 16.54 -11.13
CA PHE A 524 35.93 17.16 -10.54
C PHE A 524 37.22 16.73 -11.25
#